data_ccbf3a82fd6fc9428d7b17f85f012dc9
#
_entry.id   ccbf3a82fd6fc9428d7b17f85f012dc9
#
_cell.length_a   1.000
_cell.length_b   1.000
_cell.length_c   1.000
_cell.angle_alpha   90.00
_cell.angle_beta   90.00
_cell.angle_gamma   90.00
#
_symmetry.space_group_name_H-M   'P 1'
#
loop_
_entity.id
_entity.type
_entity.pdbx_description
1 polymer ?
#
loop_
_entity_poly.entity_id
_entity_poly.type
_entity_poly.pdbx_seq_one_letter_code
_entity_poly.pdbx_strand_id
1 'polypeptide(L)'
;MKRTKSYLIISLFLATSSLYAQRIKGSDTVLPVSQQAAENFMKKYPKAHVTVTGGGSGVGISSLMDNTTDIAMLSRPVKFSEKMKLKEAKQNIQEVIIAYDALAVIIHPDNPVNKLTRKQLEDIFRGQIKNWKQVGGKDQKIVVYTRETSSGTYEFFKESVLKNKNYMSGTLSMPATGAVIQSVSQTKGAIGYVGLAYVSPKIKTLAISYDNKN
;
A
#
# COMPACT_ATOMS: atom_id res chain seq x y z
N MET A 1 33.21 -39.94 61.01
CA MET A 1 32.92 -40.15 59.62
C MET A 1 31.92 -39.12 59.14
N LYS A 2 32.37 -38.05 58.44
CA LYS A 2 31.49 -37.03 57.88
C LYS A 2 31.28 -37.33 56.39
N ARG A 3 30.03 -37.62 56.00
CA ARG A 3 29.67 -37.83 54.59
C ARG A 3 29.47 -36.47 53.92
N THR A 4 30.38 -36.10 53.03
CA THR A 4 30.23 -34.94 52.16
C THR A 4 29.30 -35.32 51.00
N LYS A 5 28.14 -34.68 50.93
CA LYS A 5 27.22 -34.81 49.77
C LYS A 5 27.68 -33.84 48.70
N SER A 6 28.24 -34.37 47.60
CA SER A 6 28.51 -33.61 46.36
C SER A 6 27.19 -33.34 45.65
N TYR A 7 26.81 -32.06 45.54
CA TYR A 7 25.70 -31.63 44.68
C TYR A 7 26.27 -31.38 43.27
N LEU A 8 25.90 -32.25 42.34
CA LEU A 8 26.19 -32.10 40.91
C LEU A 8 25.22 -31.04 40.36
N ILE A 9 25.68 -29.82 40.14
CA ILE A 9 24.92 -28.75 39.48
C ILE A 9 25.00 -29.01 37.96
N ILE A 10 23.95 -29.60 37.39
CA ILE A 10 23.77 -29.71 35.96
C ILE A 10 23.31 -28.35 35.46
N SER A 11 24.23 -27.54 34.94
CA SER A 11 23.92 -26.29 34.21
C SER A 11 23.30 -26.68 32.88
N LEU A 12 21.98 -26.64 32.81
CA LEU A 12 21.24 -26.79 31.56
C LEU A 12 21.45 -25.51 30.74
N PHE A 13 22.44 -25.52 29.84
CA PHE A 13 22.63 -24.49 28.85
C PHE A 13 21.46 -24.60 27.85
N LEU A 14 20.37 -23.87 28.11
CA LEU A 14 19.36 -23.59 27.09
C LEU A 14 20.04 -22.73 26.00
N ALA A 15 20.48 -23.41 24.94
CA ALA A 15 20.84 -22.74 23.70
C ALA A 15 19.53 -22.11 23.13
N THR A 16 19.25 -20.88 23.51
CA THR A 16 18.21 -20.07 22.85
C THR A 16 18.71 -19.79 21.45
N SER A 17 18.38 -20.68 20.49
CA SER A 17 18.47 -20.35 19.08
C SER A 17 17.52 -19.15 18.87
N SER A 18 18.09 -17.96 18.79
CA SER A 18 17.35 -16.77 18.38
C SER A 18 16.79 -17.04 16.97
N LEU A 19 15.53 -17.42 16.91
CA LEU A 19 14.80 -17.50 15.65
C LEU A 19 14.63 -16.04 15.19
N TYR A 20 15.53 -15.56 14.36
CA TYR A 20 15.40 -14.26 13.73
C TYR A 20 14.24 -14.33 12.74
N ALA A 21 13.07 -13.89 13.19
CA ALA A 21 11.93 -13.67 12.32
C ALA A 21 12.17 -12.38 11.53
N GLN A 22 12.33 -12.48 10.22
CA GLN A 22 12.38 -11.29 9.36
C GLN A 22 11.01 -10.62 9.29
N ARG A 23 10.97 -9.34 9.56
CA ARG A 23 9.75 -8.53 9.58
C ARG A 23 9.74 -7.62 8.36
N ILE A 24 8.69 -7.75 7.56
CA ILE A 24 8.46 -6.94 6.37
C ILE A 24 7.19 -6.13 6.58
N LYS A 25 7.23 -4.81 6.43
CA LYS A 25 6.08 -3.95 6.67
C LYS A 25 5.99 -2.80 5.69
N GLY A 26 4.78 -2.37 5.33
CA GLY A 26 4.62 -1.16 4.54
C GLY A 26 3.48 -1.18 3.55
N SER A 27 3.76 -0.93 2.28
CA SER A 27 2.76 -0.71 1.23
C SER A 27 1.81 -1.88 1.03
N ASP A 28 0.51 -1.61 1.12
CA ASP A 28 -0.52 -2.59 0.76
C ASP A 28 -0.51 -2.93 -0.74
N THR A 29 -0.05 -2.01 -1.59
CA THR A 29 0.09 -2.26 -3.03
C THR A 29 1.13 -3.35 -3.31
N VAL A 30 2.21 -3.37 -2.54
CA VAL A 30 3.30 -4.35 -2.67
C VAL A 30 3.02 -5.63 -1.88
N LEU A 31 2.08 -5.59 -0.95
CA LEU A 31 1.79 -6.67 -0.01
C LEU A 31 1.60 -8.05 -0.66
N PRO A 32 0.78 -8.24 -1.73
CA PRO A 32 0.57 -9.57 -2.33
C PRO A 32 1.85 -10.18 -2.88
N VAL A 33 2.67 -9.36 -3.54
CA VAL A 33 3.96 -9.82 -4.11
C VAL A 33 4.92 -10.23 -2.99
N SER A 34 5.01 -9.43 -1.93
CA SER A 34 5.88 -9.73 -0.79
C SER A 34 5.40 -10.94 0.01
N GLN A 35 4.09 -11.11 0.19
CA GLN A 35 3.53 -12.31 0.83
C GLN A 35 3.87 -13.57 0.04
N GLN A 36 3.65 -13.57 -1.28
CA GLN A 36 3.98 -14.71 -2.13
C GLN A 36 5.48 -15.02 -2.13
N ALA A 37 6.33 -13.98 -2.15
CA ALA A 37 7.77 -14.15 -2.06
C ALA A 37 8.20 -14.75 -0.70
N ALA A 38 7.63 -14.26 0.40
CA ALA A 38 7.90 -14.77 1.74
C ALA A 38 7.44 -16.24 1.90
N GLU A 39 6.27 -16.59 1.39
CA GLU A 39 5.79 -17.97 1.38
C GLU A 39 6.72 -18.90 0.59
N ASN A 40 7.13 -18.48 -0.60
CA ASN A 40 8.06 -19.27 -1.43
C ASN A 40 9.44 -19.40 -0.76
N PHE A 41 9.91 -18.34 -0.10
CA PHE A 41 11.15 -18.36 0.66
C PHE A 41 11.07 -19.33 1.84
N MET A 42 10.01 -19.29 2.64
CA MET A 42 9.82 -20.23 3.76
C MET A 42 9.63 -21.68 3.31
N LYS A 43 9.00 -21.93 2.14
CA LYS A 43 8.95 -23.28 1.55
C LYS A 43 10.34 -23.79 1.21
N LYS A 44 11.23 -22.94 0.66
CA LYS A 44 12.61 -23.32 0.32
C LYS A 44 13.51 -23.44 1.55
N TYR A 45 13.25 -22.63 2.58
CA TYR A 45 14.00 -22.56 3.81
C TYR A 45 13.08 -22.75 5.03
N PRO A 46 12.75 -24.01 5.40
CA PRO A 46 11.72 -24.30 6.42
C PRO A 46 12.00 -23.76 7.83
N LYS A 47 13.27 -23.41 8.11
CA LYS A 47 13.66 -22.79 9.40
C LYS A 47 13.56 -21.26 9.38
N ALA A 48 13.27 -20.65 8.24
CA ALA A 48 13.07 -19.22 8.13
C ALA A 48 11.67 -18.84 8.60
N HIS A 49 11.58 -17.73 9.34
CA HIS A 49 10.33 -17.13 9.77
C HIS A 49 10.24 -15.72 9.19
N VAL A 50 9.31 -15.50 8.27
CA VAL A 50 9.08 -14.19 7.65
C VAL A 50 7.66 -13.75 7.91
N THR A 51 7.49 -12.53 8.44
CA THR A 51 6.18 -11.89 8.62
C THR A 51 6.03 -10.74 7.65
N VAL A 52 4.89 -10.62 6.98
CA VAL A 52 4.62 -9.54 6.03
C VAL A 52 3.32 -8.85 6.42
N THR A 53 3.39 -7.54 6.67
CA THR A 53 2.24 -6.74 7.10
C THR A 53 2.11 -5.47 6.26
N GLY A 54 0.88 -5.06 5.96
CA GLY A 54 0.56 -3.82 5.27
C GLY A 54 0.59 -2.58 6.18
N GLY A 55 -0.13 -1.53 5.77
CA GLY A 55 -0.34 -0.28 6.51
C GLY A 55 0.15 0.98 5.79
N GLY A 56 0.67 0.83 4.58
CA GLY A 56 1.13 1.94 3.74
C GLY A 56 2.64 2.17 3.77
N SER A 57 3.15 2.82 2.72
CA SER A 57 4.59 3.09 2.55
C SER A 57 5.18 3.92 3.68
N GLY A 58 4.43 4.92 4.17
CA GLY A 58 4.87 5.77 5.29
C GLY A 58 5.02 4.99 6.58
N VAL A 59 4.11 4.03 6.84
CA VAL A 59 4.19 3.13 8.01
C VAL A 59 5.43 2.23 7.91
N GLY A 60 5.77 1.72 6.72
CA GLY A 60 7.00 0.98 6.49
C GLY A 60 8.25 1.77 6.85
N ILE A 61 8.33 3.01 6.39
CA ILE A 61 9.45 3.92 6.70
C ILE A 61 9.55 4.20 8.21
N SER A 62 8.43 4.55 8.87
CA SER A 62 8.43 4.78 10.32
C SER A 62 8.88 3.52 11.08
N SER A 63 8.39 2.35 10.66
CA SER A 63 8.77 1.08 11.28
C SER A 63 10.26 0.74 11.12
N LEU A 64 10.91 1.16 10.02
CA LEU A 64 12.37 1.08 9.88
C LEU A 64 13.08 2.01 10.86
N MET A 65 12.63 3.27 10.98
CA MET A 65 13.20 4.23 11.94
C MET A 65 13.13 3.70 13.38
N ASP A 66 12.03 3.06 13.72
CA ASP A 66 11.74 2.52 15.06
C ASP A 66 12.32 1.11 15.31
N ASN A 67 13.07 0.55 14.36
CA ASN A 67 13.60 -0.83 14.42
C ASN A 67 12.49 -1.91 14.64
N THR A 68 11.25 -1.64 14.23
CA THR A 68 10.13 -2.57 14.35
C THR A 68 9.88 -3.38 13.08
N THR A 69 10.65 -3.12 12.01
CA THR A 69 10.71 -3.93 10.78
C THR A 69 12.15 -3.98 10.25
N ASP A 70 12.46 -5.01 9.49
CA ASP A 70 13.78 -5.20 8.89
C ASP A 70 13.77 -4.79 7.41
N ILE A 71 12.60 -4.87 6.76
CA ILE A 71 12.40 -4.47 5.37
C ILE A 71 11.12 -3.63 5.27
N ALA A 72 11.22 -2.45 4.65
CA ALA A 72 10.06 -1.63 4.33
C ALA A 72 9.60 -1.83 2.88
N MET A 73 8.31 -2.13 2.69
CA MET A 73 7.68 -2.17 1.37
C MET A 73 7.18 -0.79 0.99
N LEU A 74 7.54 -0.32 -0.19
CA LEU A 74 7.14 0.99 -0.69
C LEU A 74 6.56 0.89 -2.09
N SER A 75 5.49 1.63 -2.36
CA SER A 75 4.90 1.82 -3.70
C SER A 75 5.21 3.22 -4.26
N ARG A 76 6.29 3.82 -3.79
CA ARG A 76 6.89 5.06 -4.24
C ARG A 76 8.37 5.09 -3.83
N PRO A 77 9.20 5.95 -4.41
CA PRO A 77 10.55 6.19 -3.92
C PRO A 77 10.57 6.69 -2.47
N VAL A 78 11.67 6.45 -1.78
CA VAL A 78 11.92 7.05 -0.45
C VAL A 78 12.11 8.56 -0.64
N LYS A 79 11.35 9.37 0.10
CA LYS A 79 11.46 10.83 0.05
C LYS A 79 12.81 11.31 0.59
N PHE A 80 13.29 12.45 0.11
CA PHE A 80 14.52 13.05 0.63
C PHE A 80 14.46 13.27 2.15
N SER A 81 13.35 13.81 2.66
CA SER A 81 13.15 14.01 4.11
C SER A 81 13.15 12.71 4.91
N GLU A 82 12.66 11.61 4.34
CA GLU A 82 12.69 10.28 4.96
C GLU A 82 14.12 9.72 4.98
N LYS A 83 14.88 9.89 3.90
CA LYS A 83 16.30 9.50 3.83
C LYS A 83 17.12 10.22 4.90
N MET A 84 16.86 11.53 5.10
CA MET A 84 17.54 12.30 6.15
C MET A 84 17.21 11.77 7.56
N LYS A 85 15.93 11.55 7.86
CA LYS A 85 15.50 11.00 9.16
C LYS A 85 16.03 9.60 9.42
N LEU A 86 16.05 8.72 8.42
CA LEU A 86 16.66 7.39 8.53
C LEU A 86 18.14 7.47 8.85
N LYS A 87 18.85 8.40 8.21
CA LYS A 87 20.27 8.66 8.50
C LYS A 87 20.48 9.16 9.94
N GLU A 88 19.64 10.10 10.41
CA GLU A 88 19.66 10.58 11.80
C GLU A 88 19.39 9.44 12.80
N ALA A 89 18.47 8.52 12.46
CA ALA A 89 18.20 7.30 13.21
C ALA A 89 19.30 6.23 13.08
N LYS A 90 20.43 6.55 12.43
CA LYS A 90 21.57 5.64 12.14
C LYS A 90 21.16 4.39 11.35
N GLN A 91 20.08 4.47 10.58
CA GLN A 91 19.65 3.41 9.67
C GLN A 91 20.35 3.57 8.32
N ASN A 92 21.19 2.60 7.97
CA ASN A 92 21.80 2.53 6.64
C ASN A 92 20.91 1.70 5.74
N ILE A 93 20.12 2.35 4.88
CA ILE A 93 19.18 1.69 3.99
C ILE A 93 19.75 1.46 2.61
N GLN A 94 19.36 0.34 1.99
CA GLN A 94 19.50 0.09 0.56
C GLN A 94 18.12 0.08 -0.08
N GLU A 95 17.93 0.89 -1.11
CA GLU A 95 16.68 0.94 -1.90
C GLU A 95 16.81 -0.02 -3.09
N VAL A 96 15.89 -0.99 -3.18
CA VAL A 96 15.87 -2.00 -4.24
C VAL A 96 14.53 -1.94 -4.96
N ILE A 97 14.55 -1.71 -6.27
CA ILE A 97 13.34 -1.76 -7.10
C ILE A 97 13.08 -3.22 -7.47
N ILE A 98 11.96 -3.77 -7.00
CA ILE A 98 11.57 -5.17 -7.25
C ILE A 98 10.64 -5.33 -8.44
N ALA A 99 9.85 -4.31 -8.78
CA ALA A 99 8.91 -4.30 -9.90
C ALA A 99 8.44 -2.88 -10.22
N TYR A 100 7.86 -2.71 -11.40
CA TYR A 100 7.10 -1.53 -11.78
C TYR A 100 5.61 -1.89 -11.78
N ASP A 101 4.78 -1.01 -11.23
CA ASP A 101 3.33 -1.14 -11.19
C ASP A 101 2.66 0.05 -11.91
N ALA A 102 1.41 -0.11 -12.27
CA ALA A 102 0.57 0.96 -12.80
C ALA A 102 -0.66 1.15 -11.91
N LEU A 103 -1.19 2.38 -11.85
CA LEU A 103 -2.47 2.65 -11.20
C LEU A 103 -3.63 2.48 -12.17
N ALA A 104 -4.62 1.72 -11.75
CA ALA A 104 -5.91 1.63 -12.40
C ALA A 104 -6.91 2.55 -11.68
N VAL A 105 -7.58 3.42 -12.44
CA VAL A 105 -8.77 4.14 -11.96
C VAL A 105 -9.96 3.19 -12.07
N ILE A 106 -10.68 3.03 -10.97
CA ILE A 106 -11.76 2.05 -10.85
C ILE A 106 -13.08 2.70 -10.49
N ILE A 107 -14.16 2.14 -11.04
CA ILE A 107 -15.54 2.56 -10.81
C ILE A 107 -16.43 1.34 -10.58
N HIS A 108 -17.68 1.59 -10.14
CA HIS A 108 -18.70 0.55 -10.03
C HIS A 108 -18.98 -0.08 -11.41
N PRO A 109 -19.15 -1.41 -11.52
CA PRO A 109 -19.39 -2.11 -12.80
C PRO A 109 -20.58 -1.58 -13.61
N ASP A 110 -21.68 -1.16 -12.97
CA ASP A 110 -22.87 -0.62 -13.63
C ASP A 110 -22.70 0.81 -14.18
N ASN A 111 -21.58 1.44 -13.96
CA ASN A 111 -21.34 2.79 -14.49
C ASN A 111 -21.02 2.71 -15.99
N PRO A 112 -21.76 3.43 -16.86
CA PRO A 112 -21.58 3.34 -18.32
C PRO A 112 -20.30 4.03 -18.83
N VAL A 113 -19.67 4.90 -18.05
CA VAL A 113 -18.45 5.62 -18.45
C VAL A 113 -17.31 4.64 -18.68
N ASN A 114 -16.57 4.80 -19.80
CA ASN A 114 -15.46 3.93 -20.16
C ASN A 114 -14.11 4.66 -20.19
N LYS A 115 -14.12 5.98 -20.34
CA LYS A 115 -12.92 6.80 -20.47
C LYS A 115 -13.10 8.17 -19.82
N LEU A 116 -12.01 8.72 -19.36
CA LEU A 116 -11.90 10.11 -18.89
C LEU A 116 -10.59 10.71 -19.40
N THR A 117 -10.55 12.01 -19.57
CA THR A 117 -9.27 12.70 -19.69
C THR A 117 -8.62 12.83 -18.30
N ARG A 118 -7.30 12.99 -18.24
CA ARG A 118 -6.58 13.26 -16.99
C ARG A 118 -7.15 14.51 -16.28
N LYS A 119 -7.55 15.52 -17.07
CA LYS A 119 -8.15 16.74 -16.52
C LYS A 119 -9.51 16.48 -15.85
N GLN A 120 -10.38 15.69 -16.50
CA GLN A 120 -11.66 15.28 -15.88
C GLN A 120 -11.43 14.47 -14.60
N LEU A 121 -10.45 13.56 -14.61
CA LEU A 121 -10.07 12.80 -13.42
C LEU A 121 -9.61 13.71 -12.29
N GLU A 122 -8.71 14.67 -12.58
CA GLU A 122 -8.30 15.69 -11.60
C GLU A 122 -9.50 16.44 -11.04
N ASP A 123 -10.41 16.91 -11.91
CA ASP A 123 -11.58 17.70 -11.53
C ASP A 123 -12.57 16.92 -10.66
N ILE A 124 -12.74 15.62 -10.91
CA ILE A 124 -13.55 14.74 -10.07
C ILE A 124 -12.93 14.65 -8.67
N PHE A 125 -11.66 14.29 -8.57
CA PHE A 125 -11.02 14.13 -7.26
C PHE A 125 -10.82 15.43 -6.48
N ARG A 126 -10.89 16.57 -7.16
CA ARG A 126 -10.89 17.92 -6.56
C ARG A 126 -12.30 18.46 -6.30
N GLY A 127 -13.35 17.75 -6.72
CA GLY A 127 -14.75 18.15 -6.50
C GLY A 127 -15.24 19.26 -7.41
N GLN A 128 -14.60 19.51 -8.55
CA GLN A 128 -15.11 20.40 -9.61
C GLN A 128 -16.20 19.69 -10.43
N ILE A 129 -16.02 18.41 -10.70
CA ILE A 129 -17.02 17.52 -11.29
C ILE A 129 -17.57 16.64 -10.17
N LYS A 130 -18.89 16.75 -9.91
CA LYS A 130 -19.57 16.06 -8.79
C LYS A 130 -20.64 15.07 -9.22
N ASN A 131 -20.94 15.03 -10.50
CA ASN A 131 -21.99 14.18 -11.07
C ASN A 131 -21.50 13.51 -12.35
N TRP A 132 -21.75 12.22 -12.48
CA TRP A 132 -21.34 11.43 -13.65
C TRP A 132 -21.89 11.95 -14.97
N LYS A 133 -23.08 12.62 -14.96
CA LYS A 133 -23.66 13.26 -16.13
C LYS A 133 -22.74 14.29 -16.78
N GLN A 134 -21.88 14.94 -16.01
CA GLN A 134 -20.94 15.95 -16.50
C GLN A 134 -19.81 15.34 -17.37
N VAL A 135 -19.67 14.02 -17.33
CA VAL A 135 -18.67 13.25 -18.11
C VAL A 135 -19.28 12.12 -18.92
N GLY A 136 -20.56 12.28 -19.32
CA GLY A 136 -21.26 11.33 -20.20
C GLY A 136 -21.86 10.10 -19.51
N GLY A 137 -21.92 10.10 -18.20
CA GLY A 137 -22.56 9.05 -17.40
C GLY A 137 -24.02 9.35 -17.07
N LYS A 138 -24.61 8.55 -16.18
CA LYS A 138 -25.97 8.73 -15.65
C LYS A 138 -26.03 9.96 -14.73
N ASP A 139 -27.22 10.49 -14.50
CA ASP A 139 -27.45 11.52 -13.48
C ASP A 139 -27.30 10.89 -12.09
N GLN A 140 -26.05 10.88 -11.61
CA GLN A 140 -25.67 10.23 -10.37
C GLN A 140 -24.49 10.96 -9.73
N LYS A 141 -24.62 11.25 -8.43
CA LYS A 141 -23.54 11.87 -7.63
C LYS A 141 -22.30 10.98 -7.63
N ILE A 142 -21.13 11.60 -7.81
CA ILE A 142 -19.84 10.92 -7.70
C ILE A 142 -19.46 10.78 -6.22
N VAL A 143 -19.06 9.59 -5.81
CA VAL A 143 -18.50 9.29 -4.48
C VAL A 143 -17.03 8.94 -4.65
N VAL A 144 -16.16 9.77 -4.11
CA VAL A 144 -14.70 9.64 -4.29
C VAL A 144 -14.10 8.88 -3.14
N TYR A 145 -13.46 7.74 -3.44
CA TYR A 145 -12.67 6.94 -2.51
C TYR A 145 -11.17 7.13 -2.76
N THR A 146 -10.42 7.29 -1.70
CA THR A 146 -8.95 7.40 -1.74
C THR A 146 -8.33 6.50 -0.68
N ARG A 147 -7.02 6.46 -0.63
CA ARG A 147 -6.25 5.83 0.43
C ARG A 147 -5.90 6.87 1.52
N GLU A 148 -5.51 6.37 2.67
CA GLU A 148 -4.93 7.20 3.73
C GLU A 148 -3.62 7.86 3.29
N THR A 149 -3.25 8.96 3.95
CA THR A 149 -2.05 9.74 3.65
C THR A 149 -0.73 8.99 3.86
N SER A 150 -0.74 7.91 4.65
CA SER A 150 0.38 6.98 4.81
C SER A 150 0.64 6.11 3.58
N SER A 151 -0.34 6.02 2.66
CA SER A 151 -0.26 5.20 1.45
C SER A 151 0.64 5.85 0.40
N GLY A 152 1.65 5.10 -0.08
CA GLY A 152 2.44 5.54 -1.23
C GLY A 152 1.61 5.72 -2.50
N THR A 153 0.54 4.92 -2.67
CA THR A 153 -0.40 5.03 -3.79
C THR A 153 -1.22 6.33 -3.73
N TYR A 154 -1.62 6.76 -2.52
CA TYR A 154 -2.23 8.08 -2.31
C TYR A 154 -1.30 9.21 -2.76
N GLU A 155 -0.05 9.15 -2.35
CA GLU A 155 0.94 10.17 -2.69
C GLU A 155 1.22 10.20 -4.18
N PHE A 156 1.45 9.02 -4.79
CA PHE A 156 1.67 8.91 -6.23
C PHE A 156 0.48 9.48 -7.05
N PHE A 157 -0.75 9.15 -6.67
CA PHE A 157 -1.94 9.70 -7.33
C PHE A 157 -2.04 11.23 -7.16
N LYS A 158 -1.77 11.73 -5.96
CA LYS A 158 -1.76 13.17 -5.68
C LYS A 158 -0.73 13.91 -6.54
N GLU A 159 0.45 13.35 -6.69
CA GLU A 159 1.55 13.93 -7.47
C GLU A 159 1.26 13.85 -8.98
N SER A 160 0.95 12.66 -9.46
CA SER A 160 0.83 12.38 -10.91
C SER A 160 -0.46 12.91 -11.52
N VAL A 161 -1.60 12.76 -10.82
CA VAL A 161 -2.92 13.13 -11.32
C VAL A 161 -3.33 14.52 -10.85
N LEU A 162 -3.23 14.80 -9.55
CA LEU A 162 -3.68 16.07 -8.95
C LEU A 162 -2.61 17.16 -9.01
N LYS A 163 -1.38 16.85 -9.47
CA LYS A 163 -0.26 17.82 -9.53
C LYS A 163 -0.05 18.50 -8.18
N ASN A 164 0.01 17.71 -7.12
CA ASN A 164 0.14 18.11 -5.71
C ASN A 164 -1.00 18.97 -5.14
N LYS A 165 -2.09 19.17 -5.88
CA LYS A 165 -3.28 19.85 -5.36
C LYS A 165 -4.03 18.95 -4.37
N ASN A 166 -4.85 19.54 -3.52
CA ASN A 166 -5.60 18.80 -2.51
C ASN A 166 -6.81 18.07 -3.10
N TYR A 167 -7.12 16.90 -2.55
CA TYR A 167 -8.40 16.23 -2.75
C TYR A 167 -9.55 17.09 -2.21
N MET A 168 -10.76 16.85 -2.71
CA MET A 168 -11.96 17.48 -2.17
C MET A 168 -12.19 17.07 -0.70
N SER A 169 -12.80 17.94 0.10
CA SER A 169 -13.05 17.69 1.52
C SER A 169 -13.98 16.52 1.83
N GLY A 170 -14.82 16.12 0.87
CA GLY A 170 -15.74 14.98 1.01
C GLY A 170 -15.20 13.66 0.52
N THR A 171 -13.90 13.52 0.31
CA THR A 171 -13.25 12.26 -0.11
C THR A 171 -13.24 11.25 1.03
N LEU A 172 -13.66 10.01 0.75
CA LEU A 172 -13.69 8.93 1.73
C LEU A 172 -12.35 8.19 1.72
N SER A 173 -11.64 8.26 2.84
CA SER A 173 -10.32 7.65 3.01
C SER A 173 -10.42 6.21 3.46
N MET A 174 -9.73 5.30 2.76
CA MET A 174 -9.74 3.85 3.03
C MET A 174 -8.37 3.38 3.53
N PRO A 175 -8.34 2.53 4.57
CA PRO A 175 -7.09 2.10 5.20
C PRO A 175 -6.26 1.15 4.31
N ALA A 176 -6.91 0.37 3.44
CA ALA A 176 -6.25 -0.64 2.62
C ALA A 176 -6.78 -0.67 1.19
N THR A 177 -6.00 -1.21 0.25
CA THR A 177 -6.39 -1.35 -1.16
C THR A 177 -7.66 -2.19 -1.32
N GLY A 178 -7.78 -3.29 -0.57
CA GLY A 178 -9.00 -4.12 -0.58
C GLY A 178 -10.25 -3.38 -0.14
N ALA A 179 -10.14 -2.45 0.82
CA ALA A 179 -11.24 -1.62 1.27
C ALA A 179 -11.72 -0.65 0.17
N VAL A 180 -10.81 -0.09 -0.65
CA VAL A 180 -11.19 0.71 -1.82
C VAL A 180 -12.00 -0.13 -2.80
N ILE A 181 -11.54 -1.33 -3.13
CA ILE A 181 -12.24 -2.24 -4.06
C ILE A 181 -13.64 -2.58 -3.55
N GLN A 182 -13.75 -2.96 -2.28
CA GLN A 182 -15.03 -3.29 -1.66
C GLN A 182 -15.99 -2.10 -1.71
N SER A 183 -15.53 -0.92 -1.32
CA SER A 183 -16.36 0.29 -1.33
C SER A 183 -16.81 0.67 -2.74
N VAL A 184 -15.90 0.62 -3.72
CA VAL A 184 -16.22 0.93 -5.13
C VAL A 184 -17.20 -0.09 -5.72
N SER A 185 -17.02 -1.38 -5.43
CA SER A 185 -17.91 -2.43 -5.95
C SER A 185 -19.34 -2.40 -5.36
N GLN A 186 -19.53 -1.76 -4.21
CA GLN A 186 -20.83 -1.68 -3.52
C GLN A 186 -21.53 -0.34 -3.71
N THR A 187 -20.83 0.68 -4.21
CA THR A 187 -21.38 2.05 -4.33
C THR A 187 -21.52 2.46 -5.79
N LYS A 188 -22.74 2.52 -6.32
CA LYS A 188 -23.02 2.78 -7.75
C LYS A 188 -22.39 4.06 -8.32
N GLY A 189 -22.24 5.11 -7.54
CA GLY A 189 -21.60 6.37 -7.96
C GLY A 189 -20.10 6.44 -7.68
N ALA A 190 -19.47 5.37 -7.21
CA ALA A 190 -18.10 5.37 -6.75
C ALA A 190 -17.05 5.52 -7.85
N ILE A 191 -15.96 6.19 -7.47
CA ILE A 191 -14.67 6.20 -8.18
C ILE A 191 -13.54 6.07 -7.15
N GLY A 192 -12.50 5.34 -7.51
CA GLY A 192 -11.30 5.16 -6.72
C GLY A 192 -10.10 4.80 -7.60
N TYR A 193 -9.00 4.40 -6.99
CA TYR A 193 -7.81 3.92 -7.70
C TYR A 193 -7.10 2.84 -6.90
N VAL A 194 -6.48 1.91 -7.59
CA VAL A 194 -5.73 0.78 -7.02
C VAL A 194 -4.51 0.44 -7.88
N GLY A 195 -3.54 -0.29 -7.35
CA GLY A 195 -2.51 -0.91 -8.17
C GLY A 195 -3.11 -1.91 -9.16
N LEU A 196 -2.53 -2.02 -10.34
CA LEU A 196 -3.06 -2.84 -11.44
C LEU A 196 -3.22 -4.31 -11.04
N ALA A 197 -2.34 -4.83 -10.20
CA ALA A 197 -2.40 -6.21 -9.67
C ALA A 197 -3.68 -6.52 -8.86
N TYR A 198 -4.41 -5.49 -8.41
CA TYR A 198 -5.66 -5.64 -7.66
C TYR A 198 -6.93 -5.58 -8.51
N VAL A 199 -6.81 -5.35 -9.82
CA VAL A 199 -7.97 -5.31 -10.72
C VAL A 199 -8.62 -6.71 -10.78
N SER A 200 -9.92 -6.74 -10.62
CA SER A 200 -10.72 -7.97 -10.60
C SER A 200 -12.09 -7.73 -11.23
N PRO A 201 -12.84 -8.79 -11.57
CA PRO A 201 -14.19 -8.65 -12.14
C PRO A 201 -15.22 -7.91 -11.26
N LYS A 202 -14.90 -7.65 -9.99
CA LYS A 202 -15.77 -6.91 -9.05
C LYS A 202 -15.83 -5.41 -9.33
N ILE A 203 -14.92 -4.89 -10.14
CA ILE A 203 -14.77 -3.46 -10.43
C ILE A 203 -14.55 -3.26 -11.92
N LYS A 204 -14.89 -2.06 -12.41
CA LYS A 204 -14.62 -1.65 -13.79
C LYS A 204 -13.48 -0.65 -13.81
N THR A 205 -12.55 -0.81 -14.75
CA THR A 205 -11.46 0.14 -14.97
C THR A 205 -11.85 1.20 -15.99
N LEU A 206 -11.29 2.40 -15.85
CA LEU A 206 -11.42 3.50 -16.82
C LEU A 206 -10.13 3.67 -17.62
N ALA A 207 -10.29 3.87 -18.93
CA ALA A 207 -9.21 4.36 -19.76
C ALA A 207 -8.97 5.86 -19.46
N ILE A 208 -7.71 6.25 -19.27
CA ILE A 208 -7.34 7.65 -19.00
C ILE A 208 -6.50 8.19 -20.14
N SER A 209 -6.99 9.25 -20.80
CA SER A 209 -6.25 9.97 -21.82
C SER A 209 -5.43 11.10 -21.17
N TYR A 210 -4.13 11.12 -21.44
CA TYR A 210 -3.21 12.15 -20.92
C TYR A 210 -3.03 13.34 -21.86
N ASP A 211 -3.35 13.18 -23.13
CA ASP A 211 -3.23 14.21 -24.18
C ASP A 211 -4.53 15.01 -24.38
N ASN A 212 -5.54 14.81 -23.54
CA ASN A 212 -6.89 15.38 -23.63
C ASN A 212 -7.65 15.03 -24.93
N LYS A 213 -7.17 14.06 -25.71
CA LYS A 213 -7.92 13.50 -26.84
C LYS A 213 -8.81 12.37 -26.35
N ASN A 214 -10.07 12.44 -26.71
CA ASN A 214 -11.07 11.42 -26.38
C ASN A 214 -11.09 10.30 -27.43
#